data_004e21237ab0223f31d44a4b689f87a5
#
_entry.id   004e21237ab0223f31d44a4b689f87a5
#
_cell.length_a   1.000
_cell.length_b   1.000
_cell.length_c   1.000
_cell.angle_alpha   90.00
_cell.angle_beta   90.00
_cell.angle_gamma   90.00
#
_symmetry.space_group_name_H-M   'P 1'
#
loop_
_entity.id
_entity.type
_entity.pdbx_description
1 polymer ?
#
loop_
_entity_poly.entity_id
_entity_poly.type
_entity_poly.pdbx_seq_one_letter_code
_entity_poly.pdbx_strand_id
1 'polypeptide(L)'
;MPRLALTVVFTLLAAGPLQAAEPALPVFTDITEKAGIRFKHSIGDFKLSNIVEGTGAGVLVFDFDNDGWMDLYFVTGRWHPDVSDNYGRQLRGKLSNRLYRNNHDGTFTDVTERAGVGGHQFSCGASAADVNNDGFVDLYVLNYGPNELFLNNGDGTFTEISEKSGLADPRWSLQAVWFDYDGDGLLDVYVVNYLEYDKGVFRAYYAAQNYPGPLSYPGQPDALYRNNGNGTFTDVTKEAGVYNPEGRGMGVTVLDFDNDGLPDIYVTNDAMPNDLFHNTGGGKFKEEGLEREAAFGESGQGVSSMGPTFADVDHDGWLDLYIPDMDYGCLLMNRHDHFEDRTTATGLAVICGQYTGWGGIFLDYDNDGSADLFIANGNAHNEYPEDPVLVRNDGQGRFIDVAAQSGDYFRAKYVARGAAFADLDNDGDLDLIVINLNAAPKVLRNDGGNRNHWLAVRPMTVGGKRDALGARVTVAAGSMVQIMDNCPTRCYLSQGDPRLYFGLGQAKKADRVEVRWPDGTKTVLADVPANRLLTIVQPNK
;
A
#
# COMPACT_ATOMS: atom_id res chain seq x y z
N MET A 1 -7.33 42.35 79.60
CA MET A 1 -6.92 42.44 78.21
C MET A 1 -6.26 41.10 77.82
N PRO A 2 -6.94 40.26 77.08
CA PRO A 2 -6.33 38.97 76.63
C PRO A 2 -5.53 39.22 75.35
N ARG A 3 -4.32 38.64 75.30
CA ARG A 3 -3.42 38.62 74.14
C ARG A 3 -3.90 37.61 73.14
N LEU A 4 -4.23 38.04 71.91
CA LEU A 4 -4.47 37.18 70.77
C LEU A 4 -3.10 36.62 70.28
N ALA A 5 -2.97 35.29 70.23
CA ALA A 5 -1.88 34.63 69.59
C ALA A 5 -2.25 34.35 68.11
N LEU A 6 -1.48 34.93 67.18
CA LEU A 6 -1.66 34.70 65.72
C LEU A 6 -0.89 33.45 65.34
N THR A 7 -1.57 32.38 65.00
CA THR A 7 -0.96 31.15 64.49
C THR A 7 -0.86 31.27 62.94
N VAL A 8 0.36 31.40 62.43
CA VAL A 8 0.65 31.39 60.99
C VAL A 8 0.79 29.92 60.55
N VAL A 9 -0.14 29.44 59.75
CA VAL A 9 -0.05 28.12 59.10
C VAL A 9 0.69 28.26 57.79
N PHE A 10 1.90 27.70 57.70
CA PHE A 10 2.63 27.55 56.46
C PHE A 10 2.08 26.33 55.70
N THR A 11 1.36 26.55 54.61
CA THR A 11 1.01 25.51 53.67
C THR A 11 2.18 25.24 52.75
N LEU A 12 2.91 24.12 52.93
CA LEU A 12 3.86 23.63 51.96
C LEU A 12 3.07 23.12 50.73
N LEU A 13 3.13 23.87 49.63
CA LEU A 13 2.81 23.37 48.31
C LEU A 13 3.88 22.35 47.92
N ALA A 14 3.57 21.05 47.97
CA ALA A 14 4.38 20.01 47.36
C ALA A 14 4.36 20.22 45.82
N ALA A 15 5.48 20.62 45.25
CA ALA A 15 5.67 20.57 43.81
C ALA A 15 5.60 19.10 43.40
N GLY A 16 4.53 18.72 42.70
CA GLY A 16 4.48 17.41 42.03
C GLY A 16 5.66 17.26 41.05
N PRO A 17 6.06 16.03 40.74
CA PRO A 17 7.11 15.82 39.74
C PRO A 17 6.71 16.52 38.44
N LEU A 18 7.61 17.36 37.88
CA LEU A 18 7.46 17.83 36.51
C LEU A 18 7.34 16.60 35.63
N GLN A 19 6.16 16.38 35.08
CA GLN A 19 5.97 15.42 34.01
C GLN A 19 6.86 15.88 32.85
N ALA A 20 7.80 15.06 32.44
CA ALA A 20 8.61 15.36 31.26
C ALA A 20 7.62 15.63 30.10
N ALA A 21 7.80 16.72 29.38
CA ALA A 21 6.98 16.98 28.20
C ALA A 21 7.14 15.79 27.26
N GLU A 22 6.02 15.23 26.80
CA GLU A 22 6.07 14.21 25.77
C GLU A 22 6.85 14.73 24.57
N PRO A 23 7.72 13.92 23.93
CA PRO A 23 8.45 14.36 22.75
C PRO A 23 7.45 14.82 21.69
N ALA A 24 7.78 15.92 20.99
CA ALA A 24 6.94 16.42 19.93
C ALA A 24 6.81 15.34 18.84
N LEU A 25 5.58 15.10 18.35
CA LEU A 25 5.33 14.17 17.26
C LEU A 25 6.06 14.60 15.98
N PRO A 26 6.43 13.68 15.09
CA PRO A 26 6.90 14.01 13.75
C PRO A 26 5.87 14.80 12.96
N VAL A 27 6.35 15.61 12.01
CA VAL A 27 5.50 16.48 11.20
C VAL A 27 5.76 16.21 9.73
N PHE A 28 4.71 15.96 8.96
CA PHE A 28 4.80 15.81 7.52
C PHE A 28 4.77 17.16 6.81
N THR A 29 5.80 17.44 6.02
CA THR A 29 5.96 18.66 5.22
C THR A 29 5.68 18.38 3.75
N ASP A 30 4.73 19.10 3.14
CA ASP A 30 4.48 19.02 1.69
C ASP A 30 5.65 19.61 0.91
N ILE A 31 6.42 18.76 0.25
CA ILE A 31 7.57 19.14 -0.57
C ILE A 31 7.28 19.08 -2.08
N THR A 32 6.07 18.76 -2.51
CA THR A 32 5.70 18.48 -3.91
C THR A 32 6.25 19.49 -4.90
N GLU A 33 6.00 20.79 -4.69
CA GLU A 33 6.48 21.82 -5.61
C GLU A 33 8.00 22.01 -5.53
N LYS A 34 8.55 21.97 -4.30
CA LYS A 34 9.99 22.12 -4.04
C LYS A 34 10.77 20.94 -4.62
N ALA A 35 10.22 19.75 -4.55
CA ALA A 35 10.76 18.54 -5.15
C ALA A 35 10.72 18.52 -6.69
N GLY A 36 10.09 19.52 -7.32
CA GLY A 36 10.02 19.60 -8.79
C GLY A 36 8.95 18.72 -9.43
N ILE A 37 8.05 18.11 -8.64
CA ILE A 37 6.95 17.29 -9.16
C ILE A 37 5.91 18.21 -9.80
N ARG A 38 5.71 18.04 -11.12
CA ARG A 38 4.77 18.83 -11.94
C ARG A 38 3.62 17.98 -12.47
N PHE A 39 3.58 16.72 -12.10
CA PHE A 39 2.47 15.82 -12.46
C PHE A 39 1.14 16.34 -11.92
N LYS A 40 0.11 16.15 -12.70
CA LYS A 40 -1.27 16.34 -12.27
C LYS A 40 -2.08 15.15 -12.76
N HIS A 41 -2.71 14.45 -11.82
CA HIS A 41 -3.65 13.38 -12.17
C HIS A 41 -4.83 13.92 -12.94
N SER A 42 -5.34 13.14 -13.89
CA SER A 42 -6.58 13.40 -14.62
C SER A 42 -7.42 12.13 -14.71
N ILE A 43 -8.71 12.29 -14.60
CA ILE A 43 -9.68 11.22 -14.89
C ILE A 43 -9.95 11.04 -16.39
N GLY A 44 -9.19 11.71 -17.26
CA GLY A 44 -9.46 11.71 -18.71
C GLY A 44 -10.61 12.62 -19.12
N ASP A 45 -11.21 13.32 -18.17
CA ASP A 45 -12.29 14.28 -18.35
C ASP A 45 -12.15 15.47 -17.38
N PHE A 46 -13.06 16.46 -17.47
CA PHE A 46 -13.07 17.65 -16.62
C PHE A 46 -14.02 17.53 -15.43
N LYS A 47 -14.92 16.57 -15.44
CA LYS A 47 -15.91 16.34 -14.40
C LYS A 47 -16.16 14.84 -14.23
N LEU A 48 -16.16 14.39 -13.01
CA LEU A 48 -16.50 13.01 -12.63
C LEU A 48 -17.93 12.67 -13.07
N SER A 49 -18.09 11.62 -13.87
CA SER A 49 -19.37 11.24 -14.48
C SER A 49 -19.69 9.75 -14.45
N ASN A 50 -18.71 8.91 -14.12
CA ASN A 50 -18.87 7.47 -14.12
C ASN A 50 -17.88 6.79 -13.18
N ILE A 51 -18.09 5.49 -12.95
CA ILE A 51 -17.32 4.70 -12.00
C ILE A 51 -15.84 4.51 -12.41
N VAL A 52 -15.54 4.46 -13.72
CA VAL A 52 -14.14 4.33 -14.20
C VAL A 52 -13.33 5.56 -13.83
N GLU A 53 -13.91 6.73 -14.00
CA GLU A 53 -13.30 8.01 -13.62
C GLU A 53 -13.17 8.14 -12.09
N GLY A 54 -14.14 7.60 -11.34
CA GLY A 54 -14.20 7.68 -9.88
C GLY A 54 -13.18 6.82 -9.14
N THR A 55 -12.74 5.73 -9.77
CA THR A 55 -11.79 4.78 -9.18
C THR A 55 -10.42 5.42 -8.92
N GLY A 56 -10.01 6.37 -9.76
CA GLY A 56 -8.79 7.12 -9.58
C GLY A 56 -7.55 6.39 -10.04
N ALA A 57 -6.42 6.70 -9.41
CA ALA A 57 -5.14 6.16 -9.78
C ALA A 57 -4.21 5.99 -8.56
N GLY A 58 -3.17 5.18 -8.75
CA GLY A 58 -2.13 4.92 -7.77
C GLY A 58 -0.80 5.59 -8.08
N VAL A 59 0.18 5.29 -7.23
CA VAL A 59 1.59 5.66 -7.37
C VAL A 59 2.46 4.44 -7.07
N LEU A 60 3.56 4.31 -7.82
CA LEU A 60 4.55 3.27 -7.63
C LEU A 60 5.85 3.89 -7.13
N VAL A 61 6.44 3.28 -6.11
CA VAL A 61 7.77 3.59 -5.58
C VAL A 61 8.70 2.43 -5.91
N PHE A 62 9.83 2.70 -6.56
CA PHE A 62 10.84 1.68 -6.92
C PHE A 62 12.16 2.35 -7.30
N ASP A 63 13.25 1.64 -7.20
CA ASP A 63 14.58 2.05 -7.63
C ASP A 63 14.83 1.52 -9.06
N PHE A 64 14.45 2.34 -10.09
CA PHE A 64 14.46 1.85 -11.47
C PHE A 64 15.87 1.82 -12.10
N ASP A 65 16.81 2.61 -11.60
CA ASP A 65 18.18 2.68 -12.13
C ASP A 65 19.24 2.06 -11.19
N ASN A 66 18.78 1.39 -10.11
CA ASN A 66 19.62 0.69 -9.13
C ASN A 66 20.66 1.59 -8.44
N ASP A 67 20.32 2.86 -8.21
CA ASP A 67 21.23 3.79 -7.55
C ASP A 67 21.05 3.84 -6.02
N GLY A 68 20.06 3.11 -5.49
CA GLY A 68 19.76 2.99 -4.05
C GLY A 68 18.80 4.05 -3.52
N TRP A 69 18.22 4.88 -4.41
CA TRP A 69 17.23 5.90 -4.08
C TRP A 69 15.90 5.55 -4.72
N MET A 70 14.83 5.79 -4.00
CA MET A 70 13.49 5.47 -4.51
C MET A 70 13.00 6.53 -5.48
N ASP A 71 12.52 6.08 -6.64
CA ASP A 71 11.92 6.86 -7.71
C ASP A 71 10.39 6.78 -7.64
N LEU A 72 9.70 7.66 -8.37
CA LEU A 72 8.25 7.76 -8.34
C LEU A 72 7.65 7.59 -9.74
N TYR A 73 6.70 6.68 -9.88
CA TYR A 73 5.91 6.54 -11.10
C TYR A 73 4.43 6.83 -10.81
N PHE A 74 3.91 7.84 -11.47
CA PHE A 74 2.52 8.29 -11.36
C PHE A 74 1.71 7.82 -12.55
N VAL A 75 0.57 7.18 -12.30
CA VAL A 75 -0.37 6.81 -13.36
C VAL A 75 -1.53 7.80 -13.46
N THR A 76 -2.17 7.90 -14.63
CA THR A 76 -3.25 8.85 -14.88
C THR A 76 -4.28 8.28 -15.85
N GLY A 77 -5.53 8.62 -15.66
CA GLY A 77 -6.56 8.41 -16.65
C GLY A 77 -6.31 9.22 -17.93
N ARG A 78 -6.91 8.78 -19.03
CA ARG A 78 -6.84 9.44 -20.34
C ARG A 78 -8.24 9.58 -20.91
N TRP A 79 -8.43 10.49 -21.84
CA TRP A 79 -9.67 10.50 -22.59
C TRP A 79 -9.85 9.19 -23.35
N HIS A 80 -10.95 8.50 -23.10
CA HIS A 80 -11.30 7.23 -23.72
C HIS A 80 -12.73 7.31 -24.29
N PRO A 81 -13.01 6.85 -25.52
CA PRO A 81 -14.32 7.02 -26.16
C PRO A 81 -15.46 6.33 -25.39
N ASP A 82 -15.18 5.19 -24.75
CA ASP A 82 -16.16 4.39 -24.01
C ASP A 82 -16.33 4.84 -22.55
N VAL A 83 -15.49 5.74 -22.06
CA VAL A 83 -15.51 6.24 -20.68
C VAL A 83 -15.87 7.73 -20.65
N SER A 84 -15.04 8.56 -21.28
CA SER A 84 -15.09 10.01 -21.16
C SER A 84 -16.19 10.63 -22.03
N ASP A 85 -16.57 11.86 -21.74
CA ASP A 85 -17.54 12.60 -22.53
C ASP A 85 -16.91 13.30 -23.75
N ASN A 86 -17.77 13.93 -24.57
CA ASN A 86 -17.29 14.66 -25.76
C ASN A 86 -16.54 15.94 -25.42
N TYR A 87 -16.79 16.53 -24.23
CA TYR A 87 -16.08 17.72 -23.80
C TYR A 87 -14.65 17.37 -23.38
N GLY A 88 -14.45 16.25 -22.69
CA GLY A 88 -13.14 15.70 -22.35
C GLY A 88 -12.27 15.34 -23.56
N ARG A 89 -12.86 15.18 -24.78
CA ARG A 89 -12.12 14.85 -26.01
C ARG A 89 -10.96 15.79 -26.31
N GLN A 90 -11.00 17.03 -25.85
CA GLN A 90 -9.89 17.97 -26.01
C GLN A 90 -8.62 17.55 -25.22
N LEU A 91 -8.71 16.60 -24.27
CA LEU A 91 -7.59 16.01 -23.54
C LEU A 91 -6.92 14.85 -24.30
N ARG A 92 -7.52 14.38 -25.40
CA ARG A 92 -7.01 13.25 -26.17
C ARG A 92 -5.55 13.47 -26.59
N GLY A 93 -4.67 12.51 -26.24
CA GLY A 93 -3.25 12.53 -26.57
C GLY A 93 -2.41 13.54 -25.78
N LYS A 94 -2.97 14.18 -24.73
CA LYS A 94 -2.26 15.19 -23.92
C LYS A 94 -1.83 14.68 -22.54
N LEU A 95 -2.34 13.53 -22.12
CA LEU A 95 -2.11 12.96 -20.80
C LEU A 95 -1.19 11.74 -20.94
N SER A 96 -0.28 11.57 -19.99
CA SER A 96 0.60 10.41 -19.91
C SER A 96 1.03 10.17 -18.48
N ASN A 97 1.26 8.91 -18.14
CA ASN A 97 1.95 8.52 -16.91
C ASN A 97 3.32 9.22 -16.82
N ARG A 98 3.88 9.33 -15.62
CA ARG A 98 5.14 10.04 -15.40
C ARG A 98 6.08 9.26 -14.51
N LEU A 99 7.32 9.10 -14.97
CA LEU A 99 8.44 8.58 -14.19
C LEU A 99 9.34 9.74 -13.75
N TYR A 100 9.53 9.87 -12.45
CA TYR A 100 10.37 10.87 -11.82
C TYR A 100 11.56 10.19 -11.15
N ARG A 101 12.77 10.50 -11.62
CA ARG A 101 14.02 10.05 -11.03
C ARG A 101 14.37 10.91 -9.82
N ASN A 102 14.75 10.28 -8.71
CA ASN A 102 15.29 10.96 -7.53
C ASN A 102 16.70 11.52 -7.81
N ASN A 103 16.93 12.79 -7.49
CA ASN A 103 18.23 13.44 -7.72
C ASN A 103 19.15 13.42 -6.48
N HIS A 104 18.77 12.74 -5.38
CA HIS A 104 19.50 12.59 -4.11
C HIS A 104 19.64 13.90 -3.31
N ASP A 105 18.92 14.94 -3.66
CA ASP A 105 18.96 16.27 -3.00
C ASP A 105 17.57 16.77 -2.57
N GLY A 106 16.60 15.84 -2.52
CA GLY A 106 15.19 16.13 -2.22
C GLY A 106 14.42 16.68 -3.42
N THR A 107 15.00 16.60 -4.63
CA THR A 107 14.33 16.96 -5.88
C THR A 107 14.23 15.77 -6.83
N PHE A 108 13.34 15.87 -7.82
CA PHE A 108 13.10 14.81 -8.82
C PHE A 108 13.13 15.39 -10.24
N THR A 109 13.56 14.57 -11.19
CA THR A 109 13.58 14.90 -12.62
C THR A 109 12.61 14.00 -13.40
N ASP A 110 11.70 14.58 -14.19
CA ASP A 110 10.84 13.83 -15.10
C ASP A 110 11.68 13.21 -16.22
N VAL A 111 11.76 11.88 -16.24
CA VAL A 111 12.53 11.10 -17.22
C VAL A 111 11.64 10.26 -18.14
N THR A 112 10.32 10.48 -18.11
CA THR A 112 9.30 9.66 -18.80
C THR A 112 9.57 9.45 -20.27
N GLU A 113 9.88 10.53 -21.01
CA GLU A 113 10.13 10.45 -22.46
C GLU A 113 11.39 9.65 -22.77
N ARG A 114 12.46 9.84 -22.00
CA ARG A 114 13.70 9.10 -22.15
C ARG A 114 13.49 7.62 -21.83
N ALA A 115 12.78 7.34 -20.74
CA ALA A 115 12.51 5.97 -20.30
C ALA A 115 11.53 5.23 -21.21
N GLY A 116 10.65 5.94 -21.93
CA GLY A 116 9.66 5.35 -22.83
C GLY A 116 8.43 4.75 -22.13
N VAL A 117 8.14 5.17 -20.89
CA VAL A 117 7.10 4.57 -20.02
C VAL A 117 5.85 5.44 -19.84
N GLY A 118 5.56 6.35 -20.75
CA GLY A 118 4.39 7.23 -20.67
C GLY A 118 3.04 6.51 -20.79
N GLY A 119 3.01 5.23 -21.14
CA GLY A 119 1.83 4.38 -21.34
C GLY A 119 0.97 4.81 -22.52
N HIS A 120 -0.03 4.02 -22.89
CA HIS A 120 -0.93 4.28 -24.02
C HIS A 120 -2.42 4.16 -23.66
N GLN A 121 -2.75 3.58 -22.52
CA GLN A 121 -4.11 3.26 -22.10
C GLN A 121 -4.63 4.21 -20.99
N PHE A 122 -5.86 4.02 -20.55
CA PHE A 122 -6.41 4.67 -19.36
C PHE A 122 -5.86 3.91 -18.13
N SER A 123 -4.82 4.44 -17.49
CA SER A 123 -4.11 3.75 -16.42
C SER A 123 -4.77 3.98 -15.06
N CYS A 124 -4.84 2.92 -14.24
CA CYS A 124 -5.40 2.91 -12.90
C CYS A 124 -4.33 2.65 -11.83
N GLY A 125 -3.54 1.60 -11.99
CA GLY A 125 -2.51 1.19 -11.05
C GLY A 125 -1.18 0.85 -11.72
N ALA A 126 -0.17 0.60 -10.92
CA ALA A 126 1.10 0.07 -11.39
C ALA A 126 1.75 -0.80 -10.31
N SER A 127 2.54 -1.78 -10.75
CA SER A 127 3.32 -2.66 -9.90
C SER A 127 4.68 -2.92 -10.53
N ALA A 128 5.70 -3.18 -9.72
CA ALA A 128 7.07 -3.38 -10.22
C ALA A 128 7.75 -4.57 -9.52
N ALA A 129 8.49 -5.34 -10.31
CA ALA A 129 9.36 -6.41 -9.85
C ALA A 129 10.37 -6.74 -10.94
N ASP A 130 11.49 -7.38 -10.59
CA ASP A 130 12.41 -7.99 -11.55
C ASP A 130 11.82 -9.33 -12.01
N VAL A 131 11.06 -9.31 -13.12
CA VAL A 131 10.26 -10.46 -13.57
C VAL A 131 11.07 -11.46 -14.41
N ASN A 132 12.27 -11.06 -14.87
CA ASN A 132 13.15 -11.87 -15.70
C ASN A 132 14.45 -12.28 -14.98
N ASN A 133 14.64 -11.88 -13.71
CA ASN A 133 15.82 -12.13 -12.86
C ASN A 133 17.13 -11.57 -13.44
N ASP A 134 17.09 -10.44 -14.15
CA ASP A 134 18.29 -9.79 -14.70
C ASP A 134 18.93 -8.77 -13.73
N GLY A 135 18.24 -8.40 -12.67
CA GLY A 135 18.68 -7.48 -11.62
C GLY A 135 18.17 -6.06 -11.79
N PHE A 136 17.28 -5.81 -12.76
CA PHE A 136 16.62 -4.53 -12.96
C PHE A 136 15.12 -4.69 -12.74
N VAL A 137 14.51 -3.72 -12.04
CA VAL A 137 13.09 -3.77 -11.73
C VAL A 137 12.27 -3.35 -12.93
N ASP A 138 11.36 -4.22 -13.38
CA ASP A 138 10.46 -4.02 -14.50
C ASP A 138 9.17 -3.34 -14.03
N LEU A 139 8.42 -2.76 -14.98
CA LEU A 139 7.21 -1.98 -14.69
C LEU A 139 5.99 -2.61 -15.36
N TYR A 140 4.94 -2.90 -14.57
CA TYR A 140 3.65 -3.37 -15.05
C TYR A 140 2.56 -2.35 -14.76
N VAL A 141 1.92 -1.81 -15.81
CA VAL A 141 0.90 -0.78 -15.72
C VAL A 141 -0.47 -1.38 -15.99
N LEU A 142 -1.40 -1.14 -15.08
CA LEU A 142 -2.76 -1.69 -15.05
C LEU A 142 -3.75 -0.67 -15.59
N ASN A 143 -4.63 -1.11 -16.47
CA ASN A 143 -5.42 -0.22 -17.30
C ASN A 143 -6.91 -0.60 -17.32
N TYR A 144 -7.72 0.34 -17.69
CA TYR A 144 -9.00 0.08 -18.33
C TYR A 144 -8.72 -0.27 -19.80
N GLY A 145 -8.75 -1.58 -20.13
CA GLY A 145 -8.23 -2.16 -21.37
C GLY A 145 -6.86 -2.81 -21.19
N PRO A 146 -6.13 -3.12 -22.28
CA PRO A 146 -4.92 -3.93 -22.19
C PRO A 146 -3.87 -3.36 -21.23
N ASN A 147 -3.37 -4.22 -20.35
CA ASN A 147 -2.26 -3.88 -19.45
C ASN A 147 -0.94 -3.78 -20.21
N GLU A 148 0.02 -3.03 -19.66
CA GLU A 148 1.30 -2.76 -20.31
C GLU A 148 2.48 -3.23 -19.43
N LEU A 149 3.28 -4.20 -19.94
CA LEU A 149 4.52 -4.64 -19.29
C LEU A 149 5.73 -4.03 -20.01
N PHE A 150 6.56 -3.31 -19.25
CA PHE A 150 7.78 -2.67 -19.69
C PHE A 150 8.98 -3.32 -19.02
N LEU A 151 9.84 -4.01 -19.78
CA LEU A 151 11.11 -4.53 -19.27
C LEU A 151 12.15 -3.42 -19.19
N ASN A 152 12.84 -3.35 -18.08
CA ASN A 152 13.93 -2.42 -17.84
C ASN A 152 15.19 -2.88 -18.58
N ASN A 153 15.76 -2.03 -19.42
CA ASN A 153 16.98 -2.36 -20.21
C ASN A 153 18.28 -2.14 -19.42
N GLY A 154 18.23 -1.66 -18.17
CA GLY A 154 19.40 -1.36 -17.34
C GLY A 154 20.19 -0.10 -17.75
N ASP A 155 19.70 0.68 -18.70
CA ASP A 155 20.32 1.93 -19.19
C ASP A 155 19.43 3.18 -18.96
N GLY A 156 18.37 3.00 -18.16
CA GLY A 156 17.37 4.02 -17.87
C GLY A 156 16.28 4.12 -18.94
N THR A 157 16.17 3.12 -19.83
CA THR A 157 15.08 2.97 -20.80
C THR A 157 14.34 1.66 -20.59
N PHE A 158 13.14 1.53 -21.14
CA PHE A 158 12.32 0.34 -21.04
C PHE A 158 11.85 -0.13 -22.42
N THR A 159 11.59 -1.43 -22.53
CA THR A 159 11.02 -2.07 -23.72
C THR A 159 9.65 -2.66 -23.41
N GLU A 160 8.61 -2.22 -24.10
CA GLU A 160 7.26 -2.75 -23.94
C GLU A 160 7.17 -4.15 -24.60
N ILE A 161 6.65 -5.13 -23.81
CA ILE A 161 6.52 -6.53 -24.23
C ILE A 161 5.16 -7.17 -23.90
N SER A 162 4.14 -6.41 -23.60
CA SER A 162 2.85 -6.86 -23.06
C SER A 162 2.21 -8.00 -23.85
N GLU A 163 2.06 -7.82 -25.16
CA GLU A 163 1.49 -8.84 -26.05
C GLU A 163 2.37 -10.11 -26.12
N LYS A 164 3.68 -9.91 -26.21
CA LYS A 164 4.64 -11.03 -26.31
C LYS A 164 4.70 -11.82 -25.01
N SER A 165 4.59 -11.16 -23.87
CA SER A 165 4.63 -11.81 -22.56
C SER A 165 3.37 -12.59 -22.23
N GLY A 166 2.22 -12.24 -22.84
CA GLY A 166 0.91 -12.75 -22.47
C GLY A 166 0.23 -12.01 -21.31
N LEU A 167 0.80 -10.86 -20.89
CA LEU A 167 0.25 -10.04 -19.80
C LEU A 167 -0.56 -8.82 -20.27
N ALA A 168 -0.86 -8.71 -21.57
CA ALA A 168 -1.78 -7.69 -22.10
C ALA A 168 -3.25 -8.04 -21.78
N ASP A 169 -3.58 -8.22 -20.51
CA ASP A 169 -4.95 -8.51 -20.05
C ASP A 169 -5.89 -7.40 -20.50
N PRO A 170 -6.93 -7.68 -21.30
CA PRO A 170 -7.81 -6.65 -21.85
C PRO A 170 -8.92 -6.20 -20.89
N ARG A 171 -9.02 -6.80 -19.71
CA ARG A 171 -10.03 -6.47 -18.69
C ARG A 171 -9.72 -5.13 -18.03
N TRP A 172 -10.63 -4.64 -17.23
CA TRP A 172 -10.35 -3.48 -16.40
C TRP A 172 -9.59 -3.91 -15.15
N SER A 173 -8.26 -3.84 -15.22
CA SER A 173 -7.36 -4.20 -14.13
C SER A 173 -7.08 -2.98 -13.22
N LEU A 174 -7.08 -3.22 -11.91
CA LEU A 174 -6.84 -2.17 -10.91
C LEU A 174 -5.50 -2.33 -10.19
N GLN A 175 -5.22 -3.52 -9.67
CA GLN A 175 -3.99 -3.77 -8.91
C GLN A 175 -3.37 -5.12 -9.29
N ALA A 176 -2.05 -5.25 -9.11
CA ALA A 176 -1.33 -6.51 -9.28
C ALA A 176 -0.28 -6.67 -8.19
N VAL A 177 -0.07 -7.91 -7.76
CA VAL A 177 0.95 -8.28 -6.79
C VAL A 177 1.86 -9.37 -7.36
N TRP A 178 3.17 -9.17 -7.22
CA TRP A 178 4.20 -10.11 -7.64
C TRP A 178 4.65 -10.99 -6.47
N PHE A 179 4.70 -12.29 -6.66
CA PHE A 179 5.14 -13.27 -5.66
C PHE A 179 5.43 -14.61 -6.33
N ASP A 180 6.17 -15.48 -5.67
CA ASP A 180 6.44 -16.86 -6.09
C ASP A 180 5.39 -17.78 -5.45
N TYR A 181 4.29 -18.11 -6.18
CA TYR A 181 3.16 -18.83 -5.60
C TYR A 181 3.38 -20.34 -5.50
N ASP A 182 4.24 -20.93 -6.35
CA ASP A 182 4.45 -22.37 -6.43
C ASP A 182 5.85 -22.82 -5.97
N GLY A 183 6.70 -21.88 -5.56
CA GLY A 183 8.02 -22.13 -4.98
C GLY A 183 9.10 -22.50 -6.01
N ASP A 184 8.92 -22.12 -7.28
CA ASP A 184 9.86 -22.42 -8.35
C ASP A 184 11.01 -21.40 -8.48
N GLY A 185 10.95 -20.29 -7.75
CA GLY A 185 11.95 -19.22 -7.69
C GLY A 185 11.75 -18.13 -8.74
N LEU A 186 10.67 -18.17 -9.53
CA LEU A 186 10.26 -17.11 -10.43
C LEU A 186 9.15 -16.26 -9.81
N LEU A 187 9.04 -15.00 -10.21
CA LEU A 187 7.92 -14.18 -9.76
C LEU A 187 6.74 -14.34 -10.73
N ASP A 188 5.63 -14.75 -10.16
CA ASP A 188 4.32 -14.81 -10.77
C ASP A 188 3.53 -13.55 -10.44
N VAL A 189 2.38 -13.34 -11.09
CA VAL A 189 1.56 -12.15 -10.83
C VAL A 189 0.08 -12.48 -10.70
N TYR A 190 -0.52 -12.01 -9.60
CA TYR A 190 -1.96 -11.97 -9.44
C TYR A 190 -2.48 -10.58 -9.82
N VAL A 191 -3.46 -10.54 -10.73
CA VAL A 191 -4.05 -9.30 -11.27
C VAL A 191 -5.51 -9.22 -10.86
N VAL A 192 -5.86 -8.15 -10.18
CA VAL A 192 -7.24 -7.86 -9.77
C VAL A 192 -7.97 -7.11 -10.87
N ASN A 193 -9.14 -7.62 -11.26
CA ASN A 193 -10.01 -7.04 -12.26
C ASN A 193 -11.35 -6.62 -11.64
N TYR A 194 -11.96 -5.54 -12.16
CA TYR A 194 -13.10 -4.93 -11.50
C TYR A 194 -14.44 -5.23 -12.18
N LEU A 195 -14.80 -4.51 -13.20
CA LEU A 195 -16.13 -4.55 -13.78
C LEU A 195 -16.13 -4.64 -15.31
N GLU A 196 -17.14 -5.27 -15.88
CA GLU A 196 -17.53 -5.07 -17.28
C GLU A 196 -18.32 -3.76 -17.42
N TYR A 197 -17.58 -2.65 -17.46
CA TYR A 197 -18.20 -1.35 -17.62
C TYR A 197 -18.70 -1.12 -19.03
N ASP A 198 -19.97 -0.71 -19.17
CA ASP A 198 -20.56 -0.26 -20.42
C ASP A 198 -21.31 1.07 -20.19
N LYS A 199 -20.94 2.09 -20.94
CA LYS A 199 -21.52 3.41 -20.87
C LYS A 199 -22.97 3.40 -21.35
N GLY A 200 -23.92 3.36 -20.41
CA GLY A 200 -25.35 3.40 -20.67
C GLY A 200 -26.05 2.04 -20.68
N VAL A 201 -25.31 0.94 -20.50
CA VAL A 201 -25.89 -0.39 -20.31
C VAL A 201 -25.55 -0.91 -18.94
N PHE A 202 -26.55 -1.11 -18.07
CA PHE A 202 -26.36 -1.66 -16.73
C PHE A 202 -27.50 -2.64 -16.39
N ARG A 203 -27.18 -3.68 -15.61
CA ARG A 203 -28.12 -4.75 -15.25
C ARG A 203 -29.25 -4.29 -14.35
N ALA A 204 -28.95 -3.38 -13.42
CA ALA A 204 -29.91 -2.80 -12.51
C ALA A 204 -29.45 -1.40 -12.12
N TYR A 205 -30.41 -0.47 -11.97
CA TYR A 205 -30.08 0.84 -11.42
C TYR A 205 -29.92 0.72 -9.91
N TYR A 206 -28.70 0.71 -9.47
CA TYR A 206 -28.36 0.93 -8.06
C TYR A 206 -28.13 2.43 -7.88
N ALA A 207 -28.96 3.07 -7.06
CA ALA A 207 -28.93 4.51 -6.87
C ALA A 207 -27.70 4.96 -6.07
N ALA A 208 -26.54 4.97 -6.73
CA ALA A 208 -25.41 5.77 -6.25
C ALA A 208 -25.67 7.25 -6.58
N GLN A 209 -25.08 8.15 -5.79
CA GLN A 209 -25.19 9.58 -6.03
C GLN A 209 -24.42 9.93 -7.31
N ASN A 210 -24.90 10.35 -8.38
CA ASN A 210 -24.31 10.79 -9.64
C ASN A 210 -24.26 9.75 -10.77
N TYR A 211 -23.87 8.50 -10.53
CA TYR A 211 -23.75 7.48 -11.56
C TYR A 211 -24.05 6.08 -10.97
N PRO A 212 -24.36 5.08 -11.82
CA PRO A 212 -24.61 3.73 -11.35
C PRO A 212 -23.42 3.15 -10.58
N GLY A 213 -23.69 2.56 -9.40
CA GLY A 213 -22.68 1.93 -8.55
C GLY A 213 -22.25 0.54 -9.06
N PRO A 214 -21.34 -0.13 -8.34
CA PRO A 214 -20.68 -1.36 -8.80
C PRO A 214 -21.65 -2.50 -9.07
N LEU A 215 -22.72 -2.65 -8.30
CA LEU A 215 -23.75 -3.69 -8.50
C LEU A 215 -24.57 -3.52 -9.79
N SER A 216 -24.42 -2.39 -10.48
CA SER A 216 -25.08 -2.16 -11.76
C SER A 216 -24.41 -2.89 -12.92
N TYR A 217 -23.17 -3.32 -12.75
CA TYR A 217 -22.35 -3.97 -13.77
C TYR A 217 -21.96 -5.40 -13.37
N PRO A 218 -21.70 -6.30 -14.34
CA PRO A 218 -21.06 -7.59 -14.05
C PRO A 218 -19.68 -7.38 -13.44
N GLY A 219 -19.28 -8.27 -12.52
CA GLY A 219 -17.89 -8.37 -12.11
C GLY A 219 -17.03 -9.02 -13.20
N GLN A 220 -15.71 -8.84 -13.10
CA GLN A 220 -14.73 -9.52 -13.94
C GLN A 220 -13.86 -10.44 -13.09
N PRO A 221 -13.56 -11.68 -13.54
CA PRO A 221 -12.66 -12.55 -12.80
C PRO A 221 -11.26 -11.98 -12.75
N ASP A 222 -10.61 -12.15 -11.62
CA ASP A 222 -9.18 -11.92 -11.46
C ASP A 222 -8.36 -12.94 -12.25
N ALA A 223 -7.04 -12.76 -12.32
CA ALA A 223 -6.15 -13.67 -12.99
C ALA A 223 -4.85 -13.91 -12.22
N LEU A 224 -4.44 -15.18 -12.15
CA LEU A 224 -3.09 -15.58 -11.74
C LEU A 224 -2.30 -16.03 -12.98
N TYR A 225 -1.21 -15.36 -13.26
CA TYR A 225 -0.30 -15.67 -14.36
C TYR A 225 1.01 -16.24 -13.82
N ARG A 226 1.30 -17.49 -14.20
CA ARG A 226 2.57 -18.16 -13.88
C ARG A 226 3.65 -17.73 -14.85
N ASN A 227 4.81 -17.37 -14.33
CA ASN A 227 6.02 -17.08 -15.09
C ASN A 227 6.63 -18.37 -15.67
N ASN A 228 6.89 -18.40 -16.97
CA ASN A 228 7.48 -19.58 -17.64
C ASN A 228 9.02 -19.53 -17.66
N GLY A 229 9.67 -18.51 -17.06
CA GLY A 229 11.12 -18.34 -17.03
C GLY A 229 11.76 -17.95 -18.37
N ASN A 230 10.97 -17.64 -19.38
CA ASN A 230 11.43 -17.31 -20.74
C ASN A 230 10.89 -15.96 -21.25
N GLY A 231 10.40 -15.12 -20.34
CA GLY A 231 9.77 -13.82 -20.63
C GLY A 231 8.31 -13.93 -21.09
N THR A 232 7.67 -15.09 -20.91
CA THR A 232 6.23 -15.29 -21.14
C THR A 232 5.54 -15.81 -19.90
N PHE A 233 4.23 -15.59 -19.83
CA PHE A 233 3.38 -16.01 -18.71
C PHE A 233 2.21 -16.85 -19.20
N THR A 234 1.70 -17.72 -18.33
CA THR A 234 0.56 -18.59 -18.60
C THR A 234 -0.55 -18.33 -17.58
N ASP A 235 -1.77 -18.05 -18.02
CA ASP A 235 -2.94 -17.95 -17.14
C ASP A 235 -3.22 -19.32 -16.49
N VAL A 236 -3.07 -19.40 -15.18
CA VAL A 236 -3.28 -20.59 -14.35
C VAL A 236 -4.42 -20.40 -13.34
N THR A 237 -5.21 -19.33 -13.45
CA THR A 237 -6.27 -18.93 -12.52
C THR A 237 -7.17 -20.06 -12.08
N LYS A 238 -7.71 -20.82 -13.06
CA LYS A 238 -8.60 -21.96 -12.76
C LYS A 238 -7.83 -23.16 -12.23
N GLU A 239 -6.66 -23.39 -12.75
CA GLU A 239 -5.82 -24.50 -12.32
C GLU A 239 -5.34 -24.32 -10.89
N ALA A 240 -4.93 -23.11 -10.52
CA ALA A 240 -4.50 -22.78 -9.16
C ALA A 240 -5.64 -22.74 -8.13
N GLY A 241 -6.90 -22.59 -8.56
CA GLY A 241 -8.06 -22.57 -7.67
C GLY A 241 -8.46 -21.18 -7.18
N VAL A 242 -8.01 -20.11 -7.88
CA VAL A 242 -8.30 -18.71 -7.50
C VAL A 242 -9.32 -18.03 -8.43
N TYR A 243 -10.13 -18.79 -9.13
CA TYR A 243 -11.11 -18.27 -10.09
C TYR A 243 -12.39 -17.76 -9.41
N ASN A 244 -12.61 -16.45 -9.45
CA ASN A 244 -13.77 -15.75 -8.90
C ASN A 244 -14.59 -15.05 -10.02
N PRO A 245 -15.49 -15.78 -10.73
CA PRO A 245 -16.12 -15.31 -11.97
C PRO A 245 -17.00 -14.05 -11.81
N GLU A 246 -17.45 -13.75 -10.62
CA GLU A 246 -18.29 -12.58 -10.30
C GLU A 246 -17.53 -11.55 -9.45
N GLY A 247 -16.20 -11.68 -9.35
CA GLY A 247 -15.35 -10.79 -8.55
C GLY A 247 -15.51 -9.32 -8.94
N ARG A 248 -15.38 -8.44 -7.98
CA ARG A 248 -15.30 -6.98 -8.14
C ARG A 248 -14.09 -6.46 -7.39
N GLY A 249 -12.94 -7.01 -7.76
CA GLY A 249 -11.71 -6.77 -7.05
C GLY A 249 -11.29 -5.30 -7.11
N MET A 250 -10.97 -4.73 -5.96
CA MET A 250 -10.48 -3.35 -5.80
C MET A 250 -9.03 -3.30 -5.39
N GLY A 251 -8.57 -4.31 -4.66
CA GLY A 251 -7.22 -4.36 -4.17
C GLY A 251 -6.76 -5.77 -3.85
N VAL A 252 -5.45 -5.96 -3.76
CA VAL A 252 -4.85 -7.25 -3.42
C VAL A 252 -3.58 -7.05 -2.61
N THR A 253 -3.34 -7.95 -1.68
CA THR A 253 -2.05 -8.11 -1.02
C THR A 253 -1.71 -9.58 -0.82
N VAL A 254 -0.44 -9.88 -0.59
CA VAL A 254 0.05 -11.23 -0.30
C VAL A 254 0.74 -11.21 1.07
N LEU A 255 0.35 -12.16 1.90
CA LEU A 255 0.90 -12.36 3.25
C LEU A 255 0.84 -13.85 3.60
N ASP A 256 1.65 -14.28 4.54
CA ASP A 256 1.57 -15.62 5.14
C ASP A 256 0.73 -15.48 6.43
N PHE A 257 -0.60 -15.63 6.31
CA PHE A 257 -1.52 -15.31 7.41
C PHE A 257 -1.54 -16.37 8.51
N ASP A 258 -1.19 -17.64 8.19
CA ASP A 258 -1.22 -18.75 9.15
C ASP A 258 0.18 -19.24 9.60
N ASN A 259 1.22 -18.50 9.20
CA ASN A 259 2.61 -18.74 9.56
C ASN A 259 3.17 -20.10 9.04
N ASP A 260 2.57 -20.69 7.99
CA ASP A 260 3.02 -21.96 7.42
C ASP A 260 4.23 -21.81 6.46
N GLY A 261 4.49 -20.60 6.02
CA GLY A 261 5.62 -20.24 5.15
C GLY A 261 5.27 -20.15 3.67
N LEU A 262 4.01 -20.32 3.31
CA LEU A 262 3.51 -20.14 1.95
C LEU A 262 2.82 -18.77 1.82
N PRO A 263 2.90 -18.13 0.65
CA PRO A 263 2.23 -16.85 0.44
C PRO A 263 0.75 -17.05 0.11
N ASP A 264 -0.14 -16.44 0.90
CA ASP A 264 -1.58 -16.42 0.70
C ASP A 264 -2.01 -15.13 0.01
N ILE A 265 -3.18 -15.13 -0.65
CA ILE A 265 -3.69 -13.98 -1.37
C ILE A 265 -4.93 -13.45 -0.66
N TYR A 266 -4.95 -12.16 -0.31
CA TYR A 266 -6.14 -11.48 0.17
C TYR A 266 -6.62 -10.46 -0.87
N VAL A 267 -7.86 -10.64 -1.36
CA VAL A 267 -8.50 -9.77 -2.36
C VAL A 267 -9.66 -9.02 -1.73
N THR A 268 -9.65 -7.71 -1.86
CA THR A 268 -10.77 -6.86 -1.45
C THR A 268 -11.73 -6.63 -2.61
N ASN A 269 -13.01 -6.80 -2.35
CA ASN A 269 -14.07 -6.71 -3.35
C ASN A 269 -15.06 -5.58 -3.03
N ASP A 270 -15.59 -4.92 -4.07
CA ASP A 270 -16.56 -3.84 -3.94
C ASP A 270 -18.00 -4.38 -3.81
N ALA A 271 -18.66 -4.05 -2.71
CA ALA A 271 -20.04 -4.41 -2.38
C ALA A 271 -20.32 -5.92 -2.36
N MET A 272 -19.32 -6.72 -1.99
CA MET A 272 -19.44 -8.17 -1.86
C MET A 272 -18.39 -8.73 -0.87
N PRO A 273 -18.43 -10.05 -0.52
CA PRO A 273 -17.40 -10.66 0.33
C PRO A 273 -15.99 -10.50 -0.25
N ASN A 274 -15.01 -10.29 0.63
CA ASN A 274 -13.60 -10.38 0.28
C ASN A 274 -13.16 -11.84 0.18
N ASP A 275 -12.17 -12.13 -0.66
CA ASP A 275 -11.62 -13.48 -0.82
C ASP A 275 -10.29 -13.61 -0.05
N LEU A 276 -10.13 -14.70 0.70
CA LEU A 276 -8.87 -15.15 1.27
C LEU A 276 -8.49 -16.49 0.64
N PHE A 277 -7.59 -16.47 -0.32
CA PHE A 277 -7.08 -17.67 -0.96
C PHE A 277 -5.88 -18.20 -0.18
N HIS A 278 -6.09 -19.23 0.62
CA HIS A 278 -5.07 -19.95 1.37
C HIS A 278 -4.26 -20.87 0.44
N ASN A 279 -2.94 -20.72 0.43
CA ASN A 279 -2.03 -21.54 -0.35
C ASN A 279 -1.83 -22.90 0.33
N THR A 280 -2.35 -23.94 -0.27
CA THR A 280 -2.28 -25.31 0.29
C THR A 280 -1.02 -26.07 -0.17
N GLY A 281 -0.08 -25.38 -0.79
CA GLY A 281 1.12 -25.94 -1.39
C GLY A 281 0.91 -26.57 -2.76
N GLY A 282 2.01 -26.79 -3.48
CA GLY A 282 1.98 -27.38 -4.82
C GLY A 282 1.26 -26.54 -5.87
N GLY A 283 1.28 -25.20 -5.72
CA GLY A 283 0.66 -24.25 -6.62
C GLY A 283 -0.87 -24.29 -6.60
N LYS A 284 -1.48 -24.56 -5.44
CA LYS A 284 -2.95 -24.65 -5.26
C LYS A 284 -3.41 -23.80 -4.11
N PHE A 285 -4.57 -23.18 -4.31
CA PHE A 285 -5.25 -22.37 -3.32
C PHE A 285 -6.64 -22.91 -3.00
N LYS A 286 -7.11 -22.60 -1.78
CA LYS A 286 -8.48 -22.81 -1.32
C LYS A 286 -9.03 -21.47 -0.84
N GLU A 287 -10.20 -21.06 -1.29
CA GLU A 287 -10.87 -19.88 -0.74
C GLU A 287 -11.38 -20.20 0.68
N GLU A 288 -10.97 -19.44 1.68
CA GLU A 288 -11.29 -19.62 3.10
C GLU A 288 -11.79 -18.32 3.79
N GLY A 289 -12.06 -17.25 3.05
CA GLY A 289 -12.42 -15.95 3.62
C GLY A 289 -13.62 -16.00 4.55
N LEU A 290 -14.67 -16.75 4.19
CA LEU A 290 -15.83 -16.93 5.05
C LEU A 290 -15.52 -17.84 6.26
N GLU A 291 -14.77 -18.92 6.05
CA GLU A 291 -14.40 -19.89 7.10
C GLU A 291 -13.49 -19.24 8.16
N ARG A 292 -12.61 -18.33 7.72
CA ARG A 292 -11.66 -17.59 8.55
C ARG A 292 -12.19 -16.27 9.10
N GLU A 293 -13.47 -15.95 8.87
CA GLU A 293 -14.09 -14.66 9.27
C GLU A 293 -13.39 -13.43 8.66
N ALA A 294 -12.72 -13.58 7.51
CA ALA A 294 -12.00 -12.51 6.79
C ALA A 294 -12.80 -11.89 5.63
N ALA A 295 -13.98 -12.48 5.29
CA ALA A 295 -14.77 -12.04 4.14
C ALA A 295 -15.59 -10.76 4.38
N PHE A 296 -15.90 -10.44 5.64
CA PHE A 296 -16.79 -9.35 6.03
C PHE A 296 -16.25 -8.63 7.26
N GLY A 297 -16.71 -7.38 7.48
CA GLY A 297 -16.56 -6.71 8.76
C GLY A 297 -17.62 -7.15 9.80
N GLU A 298 -17.63 -6.50 10.97
CA GLU A 298 -18.48 -6.84 12.13
C GLU A 298 -19.98 -6.94 11.79
N SER A 299 -20.45 -6.20 10.80
CA SER A 299 -21.87 -6.23 10.38
C SER A 299 -22.27 -7.50 9.64
N GLY A 300 -21.31 -8.31 9.18
CA GLY A 300 -21.54 -9.49 8.35
C GLY A 300 -22.11 -9.18 6.96
N GLN A 301 -21.94 -7.97 6.47
CA GLN A 301 -22.38 -7.54 5.14
C GLN A 301 -21.18 -7.26 4.24
N GLY A 302 -21.35 -7.48 2.94
CA GLY A 302 -20.38 -7.04 1.93
C GLY A 302 -20.24 -5.52 1.96
N VAL A 303 -19.03 -5.05 2.10
CA VAL A 303 -18.65 -3.64 2.18
C VAL A 303 -17.95 -3.23 0.88
N SER A 304 -17.79 -1.93 0.65
CA SER A 304 -17.04 -1.43 -0.51
C SER A 304 -15.56 -1.37 -0.16
N SER A 305 -14.94 -2.54 -0.07
CA SER A 305 -13.54 -2.71 0.31
C SER A 305 -12.58 -2.16 -0.73
N MET A 306 -11.60 -1.38 -0.29
CA MET A 306 -10.57 -0.76 -1.15
C MET A 306 -9.21 -1.47 -1.00
N GLY A 307 -8.09 -0.73 -1.02
CA GLY A 307 -6.76 -1.33 -0.96
C GLY A 307 -6.39 -1.87 0.42
N PRO A 308 -6.17 -3.19 0.58
CA PRO A 308 -5.83 -3.78 1.86
C PRO A 308 -4.40 -3.44 2.28
N THR A 309 -4.16 -3.35 3.60
CA THR A 309 -2.82 -3.27 4.19
C THR A 309 -2.71 -4.23 5.37
N PHE A 310 -1.49 -4.62 5.72
CA PHE A 310 -1.27 -5.54 6.84
C PHE A 310 -0.08 -5.13 7.70
N ALA A 311 -0.13 -5.49 8.98
CA ALA A 311 0.95 -5.40 9.96
C ALA A 311 0.66 -6.31 11.15
N ASP A 312 1.66 -6.59 11.98
CA ASP A 312 1.48 -7.15 13.32
C ASP A 312 1.19 -5.99 14.29
N VAL A 313 -0.10 -5.69 14.51
CA VAL A 313 -0.56 -4.46 15.18
C VAL A 313 -0.39 -4.53 16.71
N ASP A 314 -0.53 -5.72 17.30
CA ASP A 314 -0.44 -5.94 18.74
C ASP A 314 0.79 -6.74 19.18
N HIS A 315 1.74 -6.98 18.26
CA HIS A 315 3.01 -7.67 18.48
C HIS A 315 2.85 -9.13 18.97
N ASP A 316 1.79 -9.79 18.54
CA ASP A 316 1.55 -11.19 18.89
C ASP A 316 2.24 -12.19 17.92
N GLY A 317 2.86 -11.68 16.84
CA GLY A 317 3.59 -12.47 15.83
C GLY A 317 2.71 -12.99 14.70
N TRP A 318 1.48 -12.45 14.55
CA TRP A 318 0.56 -12.74 13.47
C TRP A 318 0.23 -11.46 12.72
N LEU A 319 0.04 -11.57 11.41
CA LEU A 319 -0.26 -10.42 10.57
C LEU A 319 -1.76 -10.12 10.59
N ASP A 320 -2.11 -8.89 10.94
CA ASP A 320 -3.45 -8.34 10.96
C ASP A 320 -3.73 -7.58 9.66
N LEU A 321 -4.99 -7.42 9.30
CA LEU A 321 -5.43 -6.74 8.10
C LEU A 321 -6.21 -5.46 8.43
N TYR A 322 -5.93 -4.37 7.71
CA TYR A 322 -6.82 -3.23 7.66
C TYR A 322 -7.35 -3.03 6.24
N ILE A 323 -8.66 -2.92 6.12
CA ILE A 323 -9.38 -2.75 4.85
C ILE A 323 -10.10 -1.40 4.89
N PRO A 324 -9.66 -0.39 4.14
CA PRO A 324 -10.41 0.84 3.93
C PRO A 324 -11.76 0.56 3.27
N ASP A 325 -12.79 1.31 3.62
CA ASP A 325 -14.16 1.15 3.13
C ASP A 325 -14.88 2.50 3.02
N MET A 326 -16.06 2.48 2.43
CA MET A 326 -17.01 3.59 2.50
C MET A 326 -17.68 3.56 3.88
N ASP A 327 -17.43 4.53 4.73
CA ASP A 327 -18.07 4.77 6.02
C ASP A 327 -17.58 3.96 7.23
N TYR A 328 -16.79 2.89 7.08
CA TYR A 328 -16.41 2.06 8.23
C TYR A 328 -14.93 1.75 8.33
N GLY A 329 -14.36 1.07 7.33
CA GLY A 329 -13.03 0.48 7.41
C GLY A 329 -12.96 -0.67 8.44
N CYS A 330 -12.31 -1.77 8.10
CA CYS A 330 -12.24 -2.94 8.97
C CYS A 330 -10.81 -3.19 9.44
N LEU A 331 -10.59 -3.28 10.75
CA LEU A 331 -9.37 -3.84 11.34
C LEU A 331 -9.66 -5.27 11.78
N LEU A 332 -9.14 -6.22 11.01
CA LEU A 332 -9.27 -7.65 11.25
C LEU A 332 -8.00 -8.15 11.94
N MET A 333 -8.09 -8.41 13.25
CA MET A 333 -6.99 -8.96 14.03
C MET A 333 -6.94 -10.49 13.85
N ASN A 334 -5.79 -11.00 13.51
CA ASN A 334 -5.55 -12.42 13.33
C ASN A 334 -5.51 -13.14 14.69
N ARG A 335 -6.35 -14.15 14.87
CA ARG A 335 -6.41 -14.97 16.09
C ARG A 335 -5.99 -16.42 15.83
N HIS A 336 -5.06 -16.60 14.89
CA HIS A 336 -4.45 -17.85 14.43
C HIS A 336 -5.36 -18.69 13.51
N ASP A 337 -6.57 -19.00 13.94
CA ASP A 337 -7.52 -19.82 13.20
C ASP A 337 -8.64 -19.02 12.52
N HIS A 338 -8.84 -17.76 12.92
CA HIS A 338 -9.82 -16.83 12.36
C HIS A 338 -9.37 -15.38 12.55
N PHE A 339 -10.06 -14.45 11.88
CA PHE A 339 -9.90 -13.02 12.08
C PHE A 339 -11.05 -12.46 12.94
N GLU A 340 -10.72 -11.57 13.85
CA GLU A 340 -11.67 -10.85 14.71
C GLU A 340 -11.72 -9.38 14.31
N ASP A 341 -12.89 -8.85 13.93
CA ASP A 341 -13.03 -7.40 13.72
C ASP A 341 -12.92 -6.64 15.05
N ARG A 342 -11.89 -5.81 15.14
CA ARG A 342 -11.58 -4.98 16.31
C ARG A 342 -11.72 -3.48 16.07
N THR A 343 -12.27 -3.08 14.93
CA THR A 343 -12.38 -1.67 14.51
C THR A 343 -13.04 -0.79 15.57
N THR A 344 -14.15 -1.25 16.13
CA THR A 344 -14.86 -0.53 17.21
C THR A 344 -14.04 -0.51 18.51
N ALA A 345 -13.44 -1.63 18.88
CA ALA A 345 -12.73 -1.79 20.16
C ALA A 345 -11.42 -0.99 20.21
N THR A 346 -10.77 -0.78 19.06
CA THR A 346 -9.52 -0.01 18.93
C THR A 346 -9.72 1.49 18.76
N GLY A 347 -10.98 1.95 18.57
CA GLY A 347 -11.34 3.34 18.36
C GLY A 347 -11.40 3.79 16.92
N LEU A 348 -10.96 2.97 15.97
CA LEU A 348 -10.93 3.32 14.55
C LEU A 348 -12.30 3.62 13.95
N ALA A 349 -13.35 2.89 14.36
CA ALA A 349 -14.72 3.12 13.89
C ALA A 349 -15.19 4.57 14.07
N VAL A 350 -14.80 5.23 15.17
CA VAL A 350 -15.16 6.62 15.43
C VAL A 350 -14.35 7.59 14.58
N ILE A 351 -13.08 7.27 14.31
CA ILE A 351 -12.17 8.13 13.57
C ILE A 351 -12.44 8.04 12.06
N CYS A 352 -12.58 6.82 11.54
CA CYS A 352 -12.71 6.54 10.11
C CYS A 352 -14.16 6.58 9.60
N GLY A 353 -15.15 6.27 10.44
CA GLY A 353 -16.54 5.96 10.08
C GLY A 353 -17.38 7.10 9.52
N GLN A 354 -16.78 8.17 9.04
CA GLN A 354 -17.44 9.27 8.34
C GLN A 354 -16.79 9.61 7.00
N TYR A 355 -15.79 8.84 6.57
CA TYR A 355 -15.01 9.09 5.37
C TYR A 355 -15.04 7.89 4.45
N THR A 356 -14.80 8.13 3.16
CA THR A 356 -14.52 7.08 2.20
C THR A 356 -13.01 6.86 2.14
N GLY A 357 -12.54 5.78 2.77
CA GLY A 357 -11.14 5.38 2.76
C GLY A 357 -10.76 4.63 1.50
N TRP A 358 -9.65 5.00 0.86
CA TRP A 358 -9.12 4.33 -0.33
C TRP A 358 -7.79 3.65 -0.07
N GLY A 359 -6.75 4.44 0.19
CA GLY A 359 -5.41 3.95 0.48
C GLY A 359 -5.14 3.91 1.97
N GLY A 360 -5.19 2.72 2.59
CA GLY A 360 -4.72 2.48 3.95
C GLY A 360 -3.27 2.04 3.94
N ILE A 361 -2.44 2.56 4.83
CA ILE A 361 -1.03 2.19 4.96
C ILE A 361 -0.70 2.03 6.43
N PHE A 362 -0.28 0.83 6.84
CA PHE A 362 0.44 0.65 8.08
C PHE A 362 1.90 1.06 7.90
N LEU A 363 2.36 1.96 8.76
CA LEU A 363 3.75 2.43 8.83
C LEU A 363 4.07 2.81 10.28
N ASP A 364 5.31 2.68 10.66
CA ASP A 364 5.82 3.22 11.94
C ASP A 364 6.42 4.61 11.66
N TYR A 365 5.56 5.67 11.69
CA TYR A 365 5.98 7.00 11.24
C TYR A 365 6.86 7.74 12.26
N ASP A 366 6.86 7.31 13.53
CA ASP A 366 7.69 7.91 14.58
C ASP A 366 8.80 6.98 15.09
N ASN A 367 8.99 5.82 14.44
CA ASN A 367 9.99 4.80 14.74
C ASN A 367 9.94 4.32 16.21
N ASP A 368 8.74 4.30 16.82
CA ASP A 368 8.57 3.80 18.19
C ASP A 368 8.46 2.27 18.28
N GLY A 369 8.31 1.62 17.14
CA GLY A 369 8.20 0.17 16.95
C GLY A 369 6.78 -0.33 16.81
N SER A 370 5.76 0.53 16.88
CA SER A 370 4.36 0.19 16.73
C SER A 370 3.86 0.57 15.33
N ALA A 371 3.04 -0.27 14.72
CA ALA A 371 2.46 0.03 13.41
C ALA A 371 1.32 1.06 13.54
N ASP A 372 1.54 2.26 13.03
CA ASP A 372 0.57 3.34 12.91
C ASP A 372 -0.23 3.20 11.60
N LEU A 373 -1.32 3.97 11.44
CA LEU A 373 -2.15 3.86 10.24
C LEU A 373 -2.41 5.24 9.63
N PHE A 374 -2.05 5.37 8.34
CA PHE A 374 -2.47 6.48 7.48
C PHE A 374 -3.60 6.04 6.56
N ILE A 375 -4.61 6.92 6.32
CA ILE A 375 -5.71 6.66 5.38
C ILE A 375 -5.91 7.88 4.47
N ALA A 376 -5.82 7.63 3.17
CA ALA A 376 -6.14 8.58 2.12
C ALA A 376 -7.65 8.54 1.84
N ASN A 377 -8.36 9.64 2.14
CA ASN A 377 -9.81 9.73 2.04
C ASN A 377 -10.27 10.64 0.89
N GLY A 378 -11.42 10.33 0.31
CA GLY A 378 -12.06 11.15 -0.71
C GLY A 378 -13.36 10.53 -1.20
N ASN A 379 -14.44 11.30 -1.30
CA ASN A 379 -15.76 10.77 -1.65
C ASN A 379 -15.73 9.95 -2.95
N ALA A 380 -16.41 8.80 -2.96
CA ALA A 380 -16.38 7.86 -4.08
C ALA A 380 -17.18 8.37 -5.30
N HIS A 381 -18.31 9.02 -5.07
CA HIS A 381 -19.28 9.37 -6.12
C HIS A 381 -19.25 10.84 -6.55
N ASN A 382 -18.49 11.67 -5.83
CA ASN A 382 -18.40 13.10 -6.06
C ASN A 382 -16.96 13.57 -5.82
N GLU A 383 -16.58 14.70 -6.44
CA GLU A 383 -15.29 15.34 -6.15
C GLU A 383 -15.35 16.16 -4.84
N TYR A 384 -16.00 15.61 -3.79
CA TYR A 384 -16.02 16.24 -2.46
C TYR A 384 -14.78 15.82 -1.67
N PRO A 385 -14.01 16.80 -1.19
CA PRO A 385 -12.82 16.52 -0.43
C PRO A 385 -13.14 16.11 1.02
N GLU A 386 -12.39 15.14 1.53
CA GLU A 386 -12.49 14.60 2.88
C GLU A 386 -11.18 14.80 3.65
N ASP A 387 -11.23 14.70 4.98
CA ASP A 387 -10.05 14.85 5.82
C ASP A 387 -9.17 13.58 5.72
N PRO A 388 -7.85 13.70 5.54
CA PRO A 388 -6.95 12.55 5.67
C PRO A 388 -6.85 12.12 7.15
N VAL A 389 -6.65 10.84 7.38
CA VAL A 389 -6.49 10.27 8.73
C VAL A 389 -5.03 9.85 8.94
N LEU A 390 -4.48 10.21 10.09
CA LEU A 390 -3.27 9.62 10.65
C LEU A 390 -3.53 9.30 12.11
N VAL A 391 -3.43 8.03 12.45
CA VAL A 391 -3.61 7.54 13.81
C VAL A 391 -2.36 6.84 14.29
N ARG A 392 -1.97 7.14 15.53
CA ARG A 392 -0.87 6.51 16.23
C ARG A 392 -1.36 5.30 17.02
N ASN A 393 -0.66 4.18 16.91
CA ASN A 393 -0.83 3.02 17.76
C ASN A 393 -0.14 3.25 19.12
N ASP A 394 -0.82 2.98 20.22
CA ASP A 394 -0.27 3.13 21.57
C ASP A 394 0.59 1.94 22.03
N GLY A 395 0.91 1.01 21.12
CA GLY A 395 1.64 -0.22 21.40
C GLY A 395 0.79 -1.29 22.13
N GLN A 396 -0.53 -1.06 22.25
CA GLN A 396 -1.49 -1.99 22.85
C GLN A 396 -2.68 -2.26 21.90
N GLY A 397 -2.53 -1.90 20.62
CA GLY A 397 -3.56 -2.06 19.61
C GLY A 397 -4.71 -1.04 19.71
N ARG A 398 -4.51 0.13 20.37
CA ARG A 398 -5.45 1.24 20.37
C ARG A 398 -4.91 2.39 19.55
N PHE A 399 -5.76 3.01 18.74
CA PHE A 399 -5.38 4.10 17.86
C PHE A 399 -5.84 5.46 18.38
N ILE A 400 -4.97 6.43 18.29
CA ILE A 400 -5.18 7.82 18.72
C ILE A 400 -5.03 8.72 17.50
N ASP A 401 -6.02 9.53 17.20
CA ASP A 401 -5.95 10.51 16.11
C ASP A 401 -4.90 11.58 16.42
N VAL A 402 -3.89 11.65 15.55
CA VAL A 402 -2.78 12.62 15.62
C VAL A 402 -2.71 13.53 14.39
N ALA A 403 -3.65 13.41 13.47
CA ALA A 403 -3.66 14.13 12.20
C ALA A 403 -3.46 15.65 12.38
N ALA A 404 -4.21 16.29 13.27
CA ALA A 404 -4.15 17.73 13.48
C ALA A 404 -2.77 18.26 13.96
N GLN A 405 -1.93 17.39 14.57
CA GLN A 405 -0.59 17.72 15.04
C GLN A 405 0.51 17.39 14.02
N SER A 406 0.20 16.57 12.99
CA SER A 406 1.18 15.97 12.10
C SER A 406 1.46 16.78 10.81
N GLY A 407 1.05 18.05 10.75
CA GLY A 407 1.41 18.97 9.66
C GLY A 407 0.21 19.59 8.94
N ASP A 408 0.51 20.52 8.04
CA ASP A 408 -0.52 21.31 7.35
C ASP A 408 -1.36 20.48 6.37
N TYR A 409 -0.79 19.41 5.81
CA TYR A 409 -1.53 18.48 4.96
C TYR A 409 -2.78 17.94 5.68
N PHE A 410 -2.65 17.55 6.93
CA PHE A 410 -3.74 16.96 7.72
C PHE A 410 -4.79 17.98 8.21
N ARG A 411 -4.60 19.27 7.94
CA ARG A 411 -5.57 20.33 8.22
C ARG A 411 -6.38 20.77 7.00
N ALA A 412 -6.13 20.14 5.87
CA ALA A 412 -6.82 20.38 4.60
C ALA A 412 -7.54 19.12 4.14
N LYS A 413 -8.52 19.29 3.25
CA LYS A 413 -9.32 18.20 2.71
C LYS A 413 -8.92 17.89 1.28
N TYR A 414 -9.00 16.60 0.90
CA TYR A 414 -8.59 16.10 -0.40
C TYR A 414 -9.61 15.15 -1.00
N VAL A 415 -9.58 14.96 -2.31
CA VAL A 415 -10.25 13.86 -3.00
C VAL A 415 -9.16 12.83 -3.32
N ALA A 416 -8.67 12.19 -2.26
CA ALA A 416 -7.56 11.27 -2.38
C ALA A 416 -7.99 9.88 -2.87
N ARG A 417 -7.03 9.10 -3.40
CA ARG A 417 -7.18 7.72 -3.85
C ARG A 417 -5.99 6.88 -3.40
N GLY A 418 -5.11 6.51 -4.31
CA GLY A 418 -3.91 5.75 -4.00
C GLY A 418 -2.92 6.53 -3.15
N ALA A 419 -2.16 5.80 -2.35
CA ALA A 419 -1.04 6.33 -1.60
C ALA A 419 0.09 5.30 -1.54
N ALA A 420 1.31 5.76 -1.31
CA ALA A 420 2.48 4.92 -1.07
C ALA A 420 3.36 5.52 0.03
N PHE A 421 4.28 4.73 0.52
CA PHE A 421 5.28 5.14 1.51
C PHE A 421 6.68 4.84 0.98
N ALA A 422 7.65 5.63 1.37
CA ALA A 422 9.06 5.40 1.08
C ALA A 422 9.94 6.26 2.00
N ASP A 423 11.17 5.85 2.22
CA ASP A 423 12.23 6.71 2.71
C ASP A 423 12.91 7.35 1.49
N LEU A 424 12.44 8.55 1.09
CA LEU A 424 12.82 9.21 -0.15
C LEU A 424 14.18 9.92 -0.08
N ASP A 425 14.64 10.27 1.12
CA ASP A 425 15.92 10.95 1.35
C ASP A 425 16.92 10.09 2.14
N ASN A 426 16.60 8.81 2.37
CA ASN A 426 17.41 7.79 3.02
C ASN A 426 17.86 8.19 4.44
N ASP A 427 16.99 8.91 5.18
CA ASP A 427 17.28 9.39 6.53
C ASP A 427 16.69 8.49 7.64
N GLY A 428 15.87 7.50 7.24
CA GLY A 428 15.35 6.41 8.08
C GLY A 428 13.97 6.66 8.65
N ASP A 429 13.26 7.68 8.21
CA ASP A 429 11.83 7.80 8.47
C ASP A 429 11.02 7.69 7.15
N LEU A 430 9.76 7.27 7.28
CA LEU A 430 8.93 6.99 6.12
C LEU A 430 8.12 8.23 5.71
N ASP A 431 8.29 8.64 4.45
CA ASP A 431 7.54 9.67 3.76
C ASP A 431 6.24 9.11 3.18
N LEU A 432 5.29 9.97 2.86
CA LEU A 432 4.02 9.60 2.23
C LEU A 432 3.87 10.27 0.86
N ILE A 433 3.37 9.51 -0.10
CA ILE A 433 3.02 10.00 -1.43
C ILE A 433 1.54 9.72 -1.65
N VAL A 434 0.72 10.75 -1.90
CA VAL A 434 -0.74 10.62 -2.02
C VAL A 434 -1.23 11.17 -3.35
N ILE A 435 -2.04 10.37 -4.05
CA ILE A 435 -2.67 10.77 -5.31
C ILE A 435 -4.03 11.40 -5.03
N ASN A 436 -4.26 12.55 -5.65
CA ASN A 436 -5.53 13.27 -5.60
C ASN A 436 -6.22 13.28 -6.96
N LEU A 437 -7.52 13.01 -6.99
CA LEU A 437 -8.32 12.98 -8.19
C LEU A 437 -8.32 14.37 -8.88
N ASN A 438 -8.06 14.43 -10.19
CA ASN A 438 -7.98 15.67 -10.99
C ASN A 438 -7.05 16.76 -10.42
N ALA A 439 -6.08 16.39 -9.58
CA ALA A 439 -5.21 17.33 -8.88
C ALA A 439 -3.74 16.88 -8.87
N ALA A 440 -2.85 17.74 -8.37
CA ALA A 440 -1.47 17.35 -8.11
C ALA A 440 -1.40 16.34 -6.97
N PRO A 441 -0.46 15.39 -7.00
CA PRO A 441 -0.18 14.52 -5.86
C PRO A 441 0.35 15.34 -4.69
N LYS A 442 0.49 14.70 -3.56
CA LYS A 442 1.21 15.22 -2.40
C LYS A 442 2.38 14.31 -2.10
N VAL A 443 3.58 14.89 -2.07
CA VAL A 443 4.80 14.24 -1.57
C VAL A 443 5.09 14.88 -0.22
N LEU A 444 4.94 14.11 0.83
CA LEU A 444 4.93 14.54 2.23
C LEU A 444 6.16 13.96 2.91
N ARG A 445 7.20 14.80 3.09
CA ARG A 445 8.38 14.37 3.82
C ARG A 445 8.08 14.33 5.32
N ASN A 446 8.47 13.24 5.95
CA ASN A 446 8.45 13.11 7.41
C ASN A 446 9.60 13.91 8.01
N ASP A 447 9.32 14.79 8.94
CA ASP A 447 10.34 15.60 9.64
C ASP A 447 10.39 15.17 11.12
N GLY A 448 11.22 14.17 11.42
CA GLY A 448 11.54 13.78 12.79
C GLY A 448 11.04 12.43 13.27
N GLY A 449 10.58 11.55 12.40
CA GLY A 449 10.38 10.14 12.72
C GLY A 449 11.68 9.47 13.16
N ASN A 450 12.78 9.84 12.54
CA ASN A 450 14.13 9.35 12.83
C ASN A 450 14.78 9.90 14.13
N ARG A 451 14.04 10.59 14.98
CA ARG A 451 14.48 10.91 16.37
C ARG A 451 14.59 9.67 17.23
N ASN A 452 13.76 8.68 16.98
CA ASN A 452 13.92 7.33 17.49
C ASN A 452 14.89 6.55 16.60
N HIS A 453 15.43 5.45 17.14
CA HIS A 453 16.29 4.57 16.36
C HIS A 453 15.47 3.68 15.44
N TRP A 454 16.06 3.30 14.32
CA TRP A 454 15.42 2.51 13.28
C TRP A 454 16.39 1.49 12.65
N LEU A 455 15.84 0.52 11.95
CA LEU A 455 16.59 -0.42 11.11
C LEU A 455 15.78 -0.71 9.84
N ALA A 456 16.33 -0.38 8.68
CA ALA A 456 15.78 -0.83 7.41
C ALA A 456 16.48 -2.13 6.97
N VAL A 457 15.70 -3.11 6.54
CA VAL A 457 16.20 -4.41 6.05
C VAL A 457 15.76 -4.61 4.60
N ARG A 458 16.72 -4.87 3.72
CA ARG A 458 16.46 -5.26 2.33
C ARG A 458 16.86 -6.72 2.13
N PRO A 459 15.93 -7.68 2.19
CA PRO A 459 16.21 -9.07 1.86
C PRO A 459 16.33 -9.22 0.33
N MET A 460 17.45 -9.80 -0.11
CA MET A 460 17.75 -10.02 -1.53
C MET A 460 17.88 -11.52 -1.81
N THR A 461 17.42 -11.95 -2.97
CA THR A 461 17.58 -13.35 -3.42
C THR A 461 19.04 -13.75 -3.58
N VAL A 462 19.30 -15.04 -3.80
CA VAL A 462 20.63 -15.58 -4.08
C VAL A 462 21.33 -14.75 -5.16
N GLY A 463 22.55 -14.32 -4.86
CA GLY A 463 23.35 -13.47 -5.76
C GLY A 463 23.06 -11.99 -5.64
N GLY A 464 22.08 -11.56 -4.82
CA GLY A 464 21.83 -10.15 -4.52
C GLY A 464 21.29 -9.35 -5.70
N LYS A 465 20.57 -9.98 -6.63
CA LYS A 465 20.07 -9.31 -7.83
C LYS A 465 18.66 -8.74 -7.65
N ARG A 466 17.80 -9.42 -6.94
CA ARG A 466 16.37 -9.13 -6.81
C ARG A 466 15.94 -9.06 -5.36
N ASP A 467 15.00 -8.19 -5.04
CA ASP A 467 14.30 -8.22 -3.75
C ASP A 467 13.61 -9.57 -3.54
N ALA A 468 13.77 -10.14 -2.35
CA ALA A 468 13.18 -11.43 -2.00
C ALA A 468 11.73 -11.23 -1.55
N LEU A 469 10.81 -11.00 -2.50
CA LEU A 469 9.38 -10.90 -2.21
C LEU A 469 8.89 -12.19 -1.56
N GLY A 470 8.04 -12.08 -0.53
CA GLY A 470 7.59 -13.21 0.29
C GLY A 470 8.57 -13.62 1.41
N ALA A 471 9.76 -12.99 1.52
CA ALA A 471 10.61 -13.20 2.68
C ALA A 471 10.00 -12.54 3.93
N ARG A 472 10.00 -13.25 5.07
CA ARG A 472 9.61 -12.68 6.37
C ARG A 472 10.85 -12.24 7.14
N VAL A 473 10.84 -11.01 7.63
CA VAL A 473 11.89 -10.48 8.52
C VAL A 473 11.33 -10.32 9.92
N THR A 474 12.05 -10.86 10.90
CA THR A 474 11.79 -10.69 12.34
C THR A 474 12.91 -9.89 12.95
N VAL A 475 12.58 -8.80 13.65
CA VAL A 475 13.53 -7.95 14.37
C VAL A 475 13.17 -7.95 15.85
N ALA A 476 14.13 -8.29 16.71
CA ALA A 476 13.99 -8.23 18.16
C ALA A 476 14.95 -7.19 18.76
N ALA A 477 14.42 -6.29 19.60
CA ALA A 477 15.17 -5.28 20.33
C ALA A 477 14.63 -5.17 21.77
N GLY A 478 15.37 -5.69 22.75
CA GLY A 478 14.90 -5.82 24.13
C GLY A 478 13.69 -6.76 24.22
N SER A 479 12.57 -6.25 24.70
CA SER A 479 11.31 -7.01 24.78
C SER A 479 10.43 -6.89 23.53
N MET A 480 10.74 -5.97 22.63
CA MET A 480 10.00 -5.74 21.38
C MET A 480 10.40 -6.78 20.34
N VAL A 481 9.42 -7.40 19.71
CA VAL A 481 9.59 -8.28 18.55
C VAL A 481 8.63 -7.80 17.48
N GLN A 482 9.14 -7.56 16.28
CA GLN A 482 8.38 -7.11 15.13
C GLN A 482 8.56 -8.09 13.98
N ILE A 483 7.51 -8.32 13.21
CA ILE A 483 7.56 -9.12 11.98
C ILE A 483 7.04 -8.31 10.80
N MET A 484 7.64 -8.51 9.63
CA MET A 484 7.13 -7.98 8.35
C MET A 484 7.36 -8.98 7.23
N ASP A 485 6.37 -9.16 6.38
CA ASP A 485 6.53 -9.86 5.10
C ASP A 485 6.93 -8.87 4.01
N ASN A 486 7.86 -9.28 3.15
CA ASN A 486 8.28 -8.45 2.02
C ASN A 486 7.24 -8.51 0.90
N CYS A 487 6.20 -7.72 1.05
CA CYS A 487 5.19 -7.42 0.04
C CYS A 487 4.99 -5.90 -0.02
N PRO A 488 5.57 -5.20 -1.01
CA PRO A 488 5.40 -3.74 -1.13
C PRO A 488 4.03 -3.33 -1.67
N THR A 489 3.25 -4.26 -2.25
CA THR A 489 1.88 -4.04 -2.73
C THR A 489 0.91 -4.23 -1.56
N ARG A 490 0.68 -3.17 -0.80
CA ARG A 490 -0.21 -3.16 0.38
C ARG A 490 -0.87 -1.79 0.59
N CYS A 491 -1.41 -1.24 -0.49
CA CYS A 491 -2.19 -0.01 -0.50
C CYS A 491 -2.98 0.06 -1.80
N TYR A 492 -4.01 0.87 -1.86
CA TYR A 492 -4.91 1.00 -3.01
C TYR A 492 -4.17 1.45 -4.28
N LEU A 493 -4.25 0.65 -5.36
CA LEU A 493 -3.68 0.90 -6.69
C LEU A 493 -2.17 1.21 -6.71
N SER A 494 -1.48 1.02 -5.60
CA SER A 494 -0.15 1.56 -5.36
C SER A 494 0.80 0.49 -4.82
N GLN A 495 2.09 0.77 -4.96
CA GLN A 495 3.17 -0.03 -4.37
C GLN A 495 4.14 0.91 -3.67
N GLY A 496 4.51 0.57 -2.43
CA GLY A 496 5.48 1.30 -1.62
C GLY A 496 6.91 0.80 -1.78
N ASP A 497 7.78 1.31 -0.91
CA ASP A 497 9.19 0.92 -0.81
C ASP A 497 9.33 -0.58 -0.49
N PRO A 498 10.13 -1.35 -1.25
CA PRO A 498 10.36 -2.78 -0.97
C PRO A 498 11.28 -3.04 0.23
N ARG A 499 11.90 -2.00 0.80
CA ARG A 499 12.68 -2.12 2.03
C ARG A 499 11.73 -2.20 3.23
N LEU A 500 12.08 -3.00 4.23
CA LEU A 500 11.30 -3.21 5.45
C LEU A 500 11.85 -2.34 6.57
N TYR A 501 11.05 -1.44 7.12
CA TYR A 501 11.46 -0.47 8.15
C TYR A 501 10.93 -0.88 9.52
N PHE A 502 11.83 -0.98 10.49
CA PHE A 502 11.56 -1.36 11.87
C PHE A 502 11.98 -0.22 12.79
N GLY A 503 11.03 0.40 13.47
CA GLY A 503 11.34 1.33 14.55
C GLY A 503 11.90 0.59 15.75
N LEU A 504 12.94 1.14 16.36
CA LEU A 504 13.61 0.54 17.50
C LEU A 504 13.45 1.38 18.79
N GLY A 505 12.68 2.47 18.73
CA GLY A 505 12.53 3.39 19.84
C GLY A 505 13.87 3.89 20.36
N GLN A 506 14.20 3.59 21.62
CA GLN A 506 15.47 3.99 22.24
C GLN A 506 16.58 2.93 22.11
N ALA A 507 16.31 1.79 21.47
CA ALA A 507 17.28 0.72 21.33
C ALA A 507 18.33 1.04 20.26
N LYS A 508 19.60 1.07 20.60
CA LYS A 508 20.72 1.39 19.70
C LYS A 508 21.16 0.24 18.80
N LYS A 509 20.51 -0.90 18.92
CA LYS A 509 20.74 -2.10 18.11
C LYS A 509 19.52 -3.00 18.17
N ALA A 510 19.35 -3.81 17.13
CA ALA A 510 18.55 -5.02 17.21
C ALA A 510 19.39 -6.15 17.82
N ASP A 511 18.86 -6.83 18.81
CA ASP A 511 19.54 -7.99 19.42
C ASP A 511 19.57 -9.18 18.47
N ARG A 512 18.52 -9.29 17.62
CA ARG A 512 18.39 -10.35 16.62
C ARG A 512 17.65 -9.84 15.40
N VAL A 513 18.16 -10.18 14.22
CA VAL A 513 17.47 -10.04 12.92
C VAL A 513 17.43 -11.43 12.29
N GLU A 514 16.23 -11.93 12.01
CA GLU A 514 16.02 -13.19 11.30
C GLU A 514 15.32 -12.92 9.98
N VAL A 515 15.84 -13.50 8.90
CA VAL A 515 15.15 -13.55 7.60
C VAL A 515 14.77 -15.01 7.36
N ARG A 516 13.48 -15.28 7.23
CA ARG A 516 12.94 -16.53 6.67
C ARG A 516 12.73 -16.28 5.18
N TRP A 517 13.46 -17.00 4.37
CA TRP A 517 13.42 -16.90 2.92
C TRP A 517 12.21 -17.64 2.34
N PRO A 518 11.74 -17.30 1.12
CA PRO A 518 10.61 -17.99 0.49
C PRO A 518 10.79 -19.51 0.35
N ASP A 519 12.04 -19.99 0.28
CA ASP A 519 12.37 -21.43 0.24
C ASP A 519 12.42 -22.12 1.61
N GLY A 520 11.99 -21.43 2.68
CA GLY A 520 11.96 -21.89 4.06
C GLY A 520 13.31 -21.88 4.79
N THR A 521 14.43 -21.57 4.11
CA THR A 521 15.73 -21.40 4.77
C THR A 521 15.77 -20.13 5.61
N LYS A 522 16.71 -20.04 6.56
CA LYS A 522 16.81 -18.91 7.48
C LYS A 522 18.21 -18.33 7.54
N THR A 523 18.30 -17.00 7.67
CA THR A 523 19.51 -16.27 8.03
C THR A 523 19.28 -15.53 9.33
N VAL A 524 20.20 -15.66 10.29
CA VAL A 524 20.10 -14.99 11.60
C VAL A 524 21.36 -14.17 11.85
N LEU A 525 21.15 -12.89 12.19
CA LEU A 525 22.20 -11.97 12.61
C LEU A 525 21.93 -11.53 14.04
N ALA A 526 22.98 -11.32 14.82
CA ALA A 526 22.91 -10.82 16.19
C ALA A 526 23.61 -9.47 16.32
N ASP A 527 23.17 -8.67 17.29
CA ASP A 527 23.80 -7.40 17.66
C ASP A 527 23.93 -6.41 16.48
N VAL A 528 22.85 -6.26 15.69
CA VAL A 528 22.84 -5.38 14.51
C VAL A 528 22.67 -3.91 14.93
N PRO A 529 23.63 -3.02 14.65
CA PRO A 529 23.51 -1.60 15.00
C PRO A 529 22.31 -0.92 14.34
N ALA A 530 21.64 -0.04 15.07
CA ALA A 530 20.55 0.79 14.59
C ALA A 530 21.01 1.87 13.58
N ASN A 531 20.04 2.60 13.01
CA ASN A 531 20.17 3.74 12.10
C ASN A 531 20.95 3.39 10.83
N ARG A 532 20.50 2.37 10.14
CA ARG A 532 21.11 1.92 8.88
C ARG A 532 20.18 1.09 8.02
N LEU A 533 20.43 1.10 6.74
CA LEU A 533 19.94 0.09 5.81
C LEU A 533 20.87 -1.14 5.85
N LEU A 534 20.28 -2.31 6.04
CA LEU A 534 20.95 -3.60 6.07
C LEU A 534 20.47 -4.46 4.90
N THR A 535 21.33 -4.65 3.91
CA THR A 535 21.06 -5.61 2.84
C THR A 535 21.49 -7.01 3.29
N ILE A 536 20.57 -7.98 3.24
CA ILE A 536 20.83 -9.38 3.58
C ILE A 536 20.57 -10.21 2.32
N VAL A 537 21.59 -10.93 1.88
CA VAL A 537 21.51 -11.79 0.69
C VAL A 537 21.26 -13.23 1.12
N GLN A 538 20.31 -13.89 0.46
CA GLN A 538 20.00 -15.29 0.68
C GLN A 538 21.25 -16.15 0.42
N PRO A 539 21.64 -17.04 1.33
CA PRO A 539 22.80 -17.90 1.10
C PRO A 539 22.54 -18.92 -0.01
N ASN A 540 23.58 -19.28 -0.76
CA ASN A 540 23.50 -20.43 -1.65
C ASN A 540 23.23 -21.72 -0.86
N LYS A 541 22.37 -22.60 -1.39
CA LYS A 541 22.13 -23.93 -0.80
C LYS A 541 23.37 -24.81 -0.86
#